data_ff6b9802381a65a73341a5a72c4d97ca
#
_entry.id   ff6b9802381a65a73341a5a72c4d97ca
#
_cell.length_a   1.000
_cell.length_b   1.000
_cell.length_c   1.000
_cell.angle_alpha   90.00
_cell.angle_beta   90.00
_cell.angle_gamma   90.00
#
_symmetry.space_group_name_H-M   'P 1'
#
loop_
_entity.id
_entity.type
_entity.pdbx_description
1 polymer ?
#
loop_
_entity_poly.entity_id
_entity_poly.type
_entity_poly.pdbx_seq_one_letter_code
_entity_poly.pdbx_strand_id
1 'polypeptide(L)'
;MNLLHTRSFLLVIALCVPFFQGCATIASHREYPVAFENSGGKTYFAVHDQNNQLVHQGVTPEQVTLPAKSAPFRPAKYNVTFAGAGEFTQHRELKAGFDPWTAGNILIGGGLGAVVDGATGAMFKLPKSVAGEVPAQYAITDAAQGARIASLSAEPAKQNSPSQSDVRPVEYHAKLEPGK
;
A
#
# COMPACT_ATOMS: atom_id res chain seq x y z
N MET A 1 -39.60 5.88 44.14
CA MET A 1 -39.05 5.88 42.76
C MET A 1 -39.49 4.56 42.13
N ASN A 2 -40.43 4.64 41.18
CA ASN A 2 -41.33 3.54 40.85
C ASN A 2 -40.64 2.44 40.02
N LEU A 3 -40.65 1.21 40.50
CA LEU A 3 -40.12 -0.01 39.84
C LEU A 3 -40.67 -0.20 38.40
N LEU A 4 -41.88 0.33 38.14
CA LEU A 4 -42.50 0.32 36.81
C LEU A 4 -41.74 1.17 35.79
N HIS A 5 -41.26 2.35 36.18
CA HIS A 5 -40.52 3.25 35.28
C HIS A 5 -39.14 2.70 34.91
N THR A 6 -38.47 2.03 35.85
CA THR A 6 -37.20 1.39 35.63
C THR A 6 -37.32 0.20 34.65
N ARG A 7 -38.39 -0.60 34.78
CA ARG A 7 -38.67 -1.71 33.85
C ARG A 7 -38.99 -1.24 32.43
N SER A 8 -39.77 -0.17 32.29
CA SER A 8 -40.07 0.43 30.98
C SER A 8 -38.82 1.02 30.31
N PHE A 9 -37.95 1.67 31.08
CA PHE A 9 -36.71 2.24 30.58
C PHE A 9 -35.73 1.16 30.09
N LEU A 10 -35.60 0.05 30.82
CA LEU A 10 -34.80 -1.10 30.43
C LEU A 10 -35.35 -1.81 29.18
N LEU A 11 -36.67 -1.89 29.02
CA LEU A 11 -37.32 -2.44 27.84
C LEU A 11 -37.07 -1.60 26.58
N VAL A 12 -37.12 -0.27 26.70
CA VAL A 12 -36.81 0.65 25.59
C VAL A 12 -35.34 0.54 25.17
N ILE A 13 -34.42 0.45 26.14
CA ILE A 13 -33.00 0.25 25.84
C ILE A 13 -32.78 -1.10 25.14
N ALA A 14 -33.40 -2.18 25.64
CA ALA A 14 -33.26 -3.51 25.02
C ALA A 14 -33.86 -3.58 23.61
N LEU A 15 -34.87 -2.80 23.30
CA LEU A 15 -35.49 -2.72 21.97
C LEU A 15 -34.68 -1.88 21.00
N CYS A 16 -33.87 -0.91 21.47
CA CYS A 16 -33.03 -0.07 20.65
C CYS A 16 -31.66 -0.72 20.28
N VAL A 17 -31.19 -1.69 21.06
CA VAL A 17 -29.89 -2.37 20.82
C VAL A 17 -29.78 -3.04 19.45
N PRO A 18 -30.79 -3.74 18.92
CA PRO A 18 -30.66 -4.38 17.58
C PRO A 18 -30.60 -3.39 16.41
N PHE A 19 -31.02 -2.14 16.59
CA PHE A 19 -30.96 -1.13 15.51
C PHE A 19 -29.55 -0.55 15.31
N PHE A 20 -28.63 -0.75 16.24
CA PHE A 20 -27.24 -0.28 16.11
C PHE A 20 -26.29 -1.30 15.47
N GLN A 21 -26.76 -2.49 15.11
CA GLN A 21 -25.89 -3.57 14.60
C GLN A 21 -25.61 -3.54 13.09
N GLY A 22 -25.94 -2.52 12.35
CA GLY A 22 -26.06 -2.70 10.91
C GLY A 22 -25.31 -1.81 9.94
N CYS A 23 -24.77 -0.66 10.31
CA CYS A 23 -24.44 0.32 9.26
C CYS A 23 -22.95 0.54 8.92
N ALA A 24 -22.01 0.23 9.80
CA ALA A 24 -20.60 0.53 9.56
C ALA A 24 -19.88 -0.49 8.64
N THR A 25 -20.39 -1.72 8.58
CA THR A 25 -19.75 -2.80 7.81
C THR A 25 -20.11 -2.80 6.32
N ILE A 26 -21.15 -2.04 5.94
CA ILE A 26 -21.74 -2.10 4.57
C ILE A 26 -21.08 -1.12 3.61
N ALA A 27 -20.51 -0.01 4.10
CA ALA A 27 -20.07 1.10 3.25
C ALA A 27 -18.57 1.10 2.89
N SER A 28 -17.74 0.28 3.52
CA SER A 28 -16.31 0.28 3.26
C SER A 28 -15.73 -1.13 3.15
N HIS A 29 -15.09 -1.40 2.04
CA HIS A 29 -14.41 -2.67 1.78
C HIS A 29 -13.09 -2.70 2.56
N ARG A 30 -12.78 -3.84 3.16
CA ARG A 30 -11.49 -4.08 3.82
C ARG A 30 -10.42 -4.53 2.84
N GLU A 31 -10.85 -5.06 1.72
CA GLU A 31 -10.04 -5.61 0.66
C GLU A 31 -10.44 -4.96 -0.66
N TYR A 32 -9.46 -4.62 -1.47
CA TYR A 32 -9.66 -3.90 -2.72
C TYR A 32 -9.05 -4.68 -3.88
N PRO A 33 -9.81 -4.85 -4.98
CA PRO A 33 -9.25 -5.35 -6.21
C PRO A 33 -8.32 -4.28 -6.82
N VAL A 34 -7.07 -4.65 -7.03
CA VAL A 34 -6.04 -3.82 -7.65
C VAL A 34 -5.61 -4.46 -8.96
N ALA A 35 -5.70 -3.73 -10.07
CA ALA A 35 -5.21 -4.18 -11.37
C ALA A 35 -3.69 -3.91 -11.47
N PHE A 36 -2.93 -4.94 -11.79
CA PHE A 36 -1.50 -4.85 -12.10
C PHE A 36 -1.33 -4.89 -13.61
N GLU A 37 -0.80 -3.81 -14.17
CA GLU A 37 -0.68 -3.62 -15.60
C GLU A 37 0.76 -3.25 -15.96
N ASN A 38 1.16 -3.46 -17.22
CA ASN A 38 2.43 -2.98 -17.74
C ASN A 38 2.26 -2.45 -19.15
N SER A 39 2.73 -1.25 -19.42
CA SER A 39 2.56 -0.57 -20.72
C SER A 39 3.28 -1.28 -21.86
N GLY A 40 4.39 -1.97 -21.58
CA GLY A 40 5.14 -2.74 -22.57
C GLY A 40 4.63 -4.15 -22.82
N GLY A 41 3.46 -4.53 -22.28
CA GLY A 41 2.88 -5.86 -22.44
C GLY A 41 3.02 -6.74 -21.21
N LYS A 42 3.00 -8.06 -21.41
CA LYS A 42 3.06 -9.02 -20.30
C LYS A 42 4.43 -9.01 -19.63
N THR A 43 4.47 -8.86 -18.31
CA THR A 43 5.68 -9.05 -17.51
C THR A 43 5.33 -9.66 -16.16
N TYR A 44 6.27 -10.40 -15.58
CA TYR A 44 6.14 -10.93 -14.22
C TYR A 44 6.15 -9.80 -13.22
N PHE A 45 5.31 -9.91 -12.18
CA PHE A 45 5.34 -8.99 -11.05
C PHE A 45 5.26 -9.75 -9.73
N ALA A 46 5.81 -9.13 -8.68
CA ALA A 46 5.74 -9.61 -7.32
C ALA A 46 5.33 -8.47 -6.39
N VAL A 47 4.47 -8.78 -5.44
CA VAL A 47 3.96 -7.85 -4.43
C VAL A 47 4.49 -8.28 -3.06
N HIS A 48 5.25 -7.43 -2.41
CA HIS A 48 5.73 -7.63 -1.04
C HIS A 48 5.06 -6.65 -0.09
N ASP A 49 4.79 -7.09 1.12
CA ASP A 49 4.28 -6.23 2.18
C ASP A 49 5.39 -5.33 2.78
N GLN A 50 5.03 -4.53 3.76
CA GLN A 50 5.97 -3.65 4.47
C GLN A 50 7.05 -4.39 5.27
N ASN A 51 6.88 -5.69 5.53
CA ASN A 51 7.84 -6.57 6.20
C ASN A 51 8.67 -7.37 5.18
N ASN A 52 8.56 -7.01 3.91
CA ASN A 52 9.21 -7.70 2.79
C ASN A 52 8.76 -9.16 2.59
N GLN A 53 7.57 -9.51 3.09
CA GLN A 53 6.97 -10.81 2.84
C GLN A 53 6.25 -10.82 1.51
N LEU A 54 6.47 -11.86 0.70
CA LEU A 54 5.76 -12.05 -0.56
C LEU A 54 4.28 -12.30 -0.29
N VAL A 55 3.42 -11.40 -0.79
CA VAL A 55 1.96 -11.46 -0.67
C VAL A 55 1.34 -12.08 -1.91
N HIS A 56 1.82 -11.70 -3.09
CA HIS A 56 1.34 -12.19 -4.37
C HIS A 56 2.41 -12.10 -5.46
N GLN A 57 2.29 -12.94 -6.47
CA GLN A 57 3.10 -12.91 -7.67
C GLN A 57 2.30 -13.41 -8.87
N GLY A 58 2.56 -12.87 -10.04
CA GLY A 58 1.83 -13.21 -11.26
C GLY A 58 2.43 -12.59 -12.50
N VAL A 59 1.66 -12.57 -13.58
CA VAL A 59 2.04 -11.96 -14.86
C VAL A 59 0.96 -10.97 -15.28
N THR A 60 1.37 -9.74 -15.61
CA THR A 60 0.45 -8.69 -16.07
C THR A 60 -0.21 -9.00 -17.40
N PRO A 61 -1.45 -8.58 -17.64
CA PRO A 61 -2.35 -7.94 -16.71
C PRO A 61 -3.03 -8.94 -15.77
N GLU A 62 -3.14 -8.60 -14.49
CA GLU A 62 -3.81 -9.43 -13.48
C GLU A 62 -4.49 -8.54 -12.44
N GLN A 63 -5.63 -8.99 -11.89
CA GLN A 63 -6.31 -8.32 -10.80
C GLN A 63 -6.15 -9.11 -9.50
N VAL A 64 -5.63 -8.46 -8.47
CA VAL A 64 -5.36 -9.07 -7.16
C VAL A 64 -6.10 -8.32 -6.08
N THR A 65 -6.78 -9.04 -5.21
CA THR A 65 -7.48 -8.47 -4.06
C THR A 65 -6.52 -8.36 -2.87
N LEU A 66 -6.30 -7.13 -2.39
CA LEU A 66 -5.35 -6.84 -1.33
C LEU A 66 -6.02 -6.11 -0.16
N PRO A 67 -5.64 -6.42 1.10
CA PRO A 67 -6.06 -5.67 2.26
C PRO A 67 -5.58 -4.22 2.23
N ALA A 68 -6.44 -3.27 2.63
CA ALA A 68 -6.06 -1.86 2.71
C ALA A 68 -5.40 -1.48 4.03
N LYS A 69 -5.33 -2.39 5.01
CA LYS A 69 -4.67 -2.19 6.30
C LYS A 69 -3.58 -3.23 6.55
N SER A 70 -2.53 -2.82 7.26
CA SER A 70 -1.49 -3.73 7.78
C SER A 70 -1.70 -4.10 9.25
N ALA A 71 -2.34 -3.21 10.01
CA ALA A 71 -2.71 -3.38 11.42
C ALA A 71 -3.86 -2.41 11.76
N PRO A 72 -4.48 -2.51 12.95
CA PRO A 72 -5.44 -1.51 13.41
C PRO A 72 -4.86 -0.11 13.28
N PHE A 73 -5.61 0.81 12.67
CA PHE A 73 -5.24 2.21 12.41
C PHE A 73 -3.97 2.41 11.54
N ARG A 74 -3.48 1.37 10.86
CA ARG A 74 -2.29 1.46 10.00
C ARG A 74 -2.65 1.12 8.56
N PRO A 75 -2.43 2.04 7.61
CA PRO A 75 -2.62 1.76 6.19
C PRO A 75 -1.64 0.69 5.71
N ALA A 76 -2.08 -0.13 4.78
CA ALA A 76 -1.20 -1.06 4.10
C ALA A 76 -0.24 -0.33 3.15
N LYS A 77 0.97 -0.88 3.03
CA LYS A 77 1.98 -0.50 2.05
C LYS A 77 2.51 -1.77 1.41
N TYR A 78 2.62 -1.74 0.10
CA TYR A 78 3.17 -2.84 -0.69
C TYR A 78 4.25 -2.30 -1.61
N ASN A 79 5.29 -3.08 -1.77
CA ASN A 79 6.33 -2.87 -2.77
C ASN A 79 6.05 -3.81 -3.93
N VAL A 80 5.82 -3.24 -5.09
CA VAL A 80 5.54 -3.98 -6.33
C VAL A 80 6.77 -3.94 -7.20
N THR A 81 7.29 -5.10 -7.55
CA THR A 81 8.40 -5.25 -8.49
C THR A 81 7.88 -5.80 -9.80
N PHE A 82 8.05 -5.06 -10.89
CA PHE A 82 7.83 -5.53 -12.25
C PHE A 82 9.18 -6.00 -12.83
N ALA A 83 9.24 -7.26 -13.22
CA ALA A 83 10.50 -7.88 -13.65
C ALA A 83 10.88 -7.46 -15.06
N GLY A 84 12.03 -6.81 -15.17
CA GLY A 84 12.67 -6.47 -16.42
C GLY A 84 14.13 -6.95 -16.43
N ALA A 85 14.71 -7.10 -17.60
CA ALA A 85 16.11 -7.49 -17.73
C ALA A 85 17.02 -6.35 -17.24
N GLY A 86 17.93 -6.64 -16.30
CA GLY A 86 18.89 -5.69 -15.76
C GLY A 86 18.24 -4.45 -15.15
N GLU A 87 18.61 -3.28 -15.63
CA GLU A 87 18.14 -1.97 -15.14
C GLU A 87 16.65 -1.68 -15.45
N PHE A 88 16.01 -2.49 -16.30
CA PHE A 88 14.60 -2.34 -16.65
C PHE A 88 13.66 -2.93 -15.61
N THR A 89 14.15 -3.54 -14.55
CA THR A 89 13.34 -3.91 -13.39
C THR A 89 12.83 -2.64 -12.69
N GLN A 90 11.53 -2.60 -12.46
CA GLN A 90 10.90 -1.41 -11.87
C GLN A 90 10.26 -1.73 -10.53
N HIS A 91 10.33 -0.74 -9.64
CA HIS A 91 9.69 -0.79 -8.33
C HIS A 91 8.63 0.30 -8.24
N ARG A 92 7.47 -0.06 -7.73
CA ARG A 92 6.35 0.84 -7.46
C ARG A 92 5.87 0.64 -6.03
N GLU A 93 5.65 1.73 -5.32
CA GLU A 93 4.98 1.67 -4.01
C GLU A 93 3.48 1.75 -4.21
N LEU A 94 2.74 0.78 -3.66
CA LEU A 94 1.29 0.78 -3.56
C LEU A 94 0.92 1.06 -2.10
N LYS A 95 0.40 2.23 -1.83
CA LYS A 95 0.04 2.67 -0.49
C LYS A 95 -1.45 2.94 -0.37
N ALA A 96 -2.05 2.41 0.69
CA ALA A 96 -3.42 2.73 1.04
C ALA A 96 -3.53 4.19 1.51
N GLY A 97 -4.47 4.92 0.95
CA GLY A 97 -4.86 6.26 1.37
C GLY A 97 -6.05 6.23 2.31
N PHE A 98 -6.41 7.40 2.84
CA PHE A 98 -7.61 7.57 3.63
C PHE A 98 -8.85 7.54 2.73
N ASP A 99 -9.89 6.79 3.13
CA ASP A 99 -11.16 6.76 2.39
C ASP A 99 -12.03 7.96 2.83
N PRO A 100 -12.43 8.85 1.89
CA PRO A 100 -13.27 10.01 2.18
C PRO A 100 -14.61 9.65 2.87
N TRP A 101 -15.14 8.44 2.67
CA TRP A 101 -16.34 7.96 3.34
C TRP A 101 -16.22 7.94 4.86
N THR A 102 -15.02 7.75 5.39
CA THR A 102 -14.75 7.78 6.83
C THR A 102 -15.11 9.15 7.44
N ALA A 103 -14.91 10.24 6.69
CA ALA A 103 -15.31 11.57 7.14
C ALA A 103 -16.84 11.67 7.35
N GLY A 104 -17.61 11.06 6.45
CA GLY A 104 -19.07 10.97 6.60
C GLY A 104 -19.48 10.15 7.83
N ASN A 105 -18.80 9.03 8.08
CA ASN A 105 -19.07 8.17 9.24
C ASN A 105 -18.74 8.87 10.57
N ILE A 106 -17.71 9.73 10.59
CA ILE A 106 -17.37 10.54 11.77
C ILE A 106 -18.48 11.56 12.06
N LEU A 107 -19.05 12.19 11.03
CA LEU A 107 -20.11 13.16 11.18
C LEU A 107 -21.42 12.54 11.67
N ILE A 108 -21.77 11.34 11.22
CA ILE A 108 -23.02 10.65 11.54
C ILE A 108 -22.85 9.77 12.79
N GLY A 109 -21.75 9.02 12.88
CA GLY A 109 -21.47 8.04 13.94
C GLY A 109 -20.61 8.56 15.09
N GLY A 110 -20.13 9.82 15.02
CA GLY A 110 -19.27 10.43 16.01
C GLY A 110 -17.93 9.70 16.17
N GLY A 111 -17.29 9.89 17.32
CA GLY A 111 -15.99 9.27 17.63
C GLY A 111 -16.01 7.74 17.67
N LEU A 112 -17.14 7.14 18.00
CA LEU A 112 -17.30 5.69 18.06
C LEU A 112 -17.21 5.06 16.67
N GLY A 113 -17.80 5.69 15.65
CA GLY A 113 -17.69 5.26 14.24
C GLY A 113 -16.26 5.28 13.76
N ALA A 114 -15.49 6.32 14.07
CA ALA A 114 -14.09 6.43 13.71
C ALA A 114 -13.21 5.33 14.35
N VAL A 115 -13.50 4.95 15.61
CA VAL A 115 -12.79 3.87 16.30
C VAL A 115 -13.04 2.52 15.62
N VAL A 116 -14.31 2.25 15.27
CA VAL A 116 -14.67 1.01 14.55
C VAL A 116 -14.03 0.96 13.17
N ASP A 117 -14.11 2.03 12.39
CA ASP A 117 -13.52 2.10 11.06
C ASP A 117 -12.00 1.96 11.09
N GLY A 118 -11.34 2.55 12.07
CA GLY A 118 -9.90 2.41 12.28
C GLY A 118 -9.48 1.00 12.67
N ALA A 119 -10.19 0.39 13.59
CA ALA A 119 -9.94 -0.98 14.04
C ALA A 119 -10.20 -2.00 12.92
N THR A 120 -11.25 -1.81 12.14
CA THR A 120 -11.62 -2.71 11.03
C THR A 120 -10.80 -2.48 9.77
N GLY A 121 -10.21 -1.29 9.60
CA GLY A 121 -9.49 -0.87 8.39
C GLY A 121 -10.38 -0.26 7.31
N ALA A 122 -11.65 -0.04 7.61
CA ALA A 122 -12.62 0.59 6.72
C ALA A 122 -12.28 2.04 6.37
N MET A 123 -11.38 2.67 7.12
CA MET A 123 -10.88 4.02 6.87
C MET A 123 -9.84 4.11 5.75
N PHE A 124 -9.35 2.98 5.23
CA PHE A 124 -8.30 2.96 4.22
C PHE A 124 -8.78 2.39 2.89
N LYS A 125 -8.22 2.92 1.80
CA LYS A 125 -8.53 2.52 0.44
C LYS A 125 -7.26 2.40 -0.39
N LEU A 126 -7.15 1.31 -1.16
CA LEU A 126 -6.09 1.12 -2.15
C LEU A 126 -6.44 1.78 -3.49
N PRO A 127 -5.45 2.23 -4.27
CA PRO A 127 -5.61 2.59 -5.66
C PRO A 127 -6.20 1.42 -6.48
N LYS A 128 -6.92 1.75 -7.54
CA LYS A 128 -7.56 0.73 -8.39
C LYS A 128 -6.57 -0.03 -9.27
N SER A 129 -5.42 0.58 -9.60
CA SER A 129 -4.40 -0.02 -10.45
C SER A 129 -3.00 0.44 -10.09
N VAL A 130 -2.02 -0.40 -10.44
CA VAL A 130 -0.58 -0.10 -10.42
C VAL A 130 -0.02 -0.46 -11.78
N ALA A 131 0.65 0.49 -12.43
CA ALA A 131 1.23 0.30 -13.75
C ALA A 131 2.76 0.24 -13.68
N GLY A 132 3.34 -0.76 -14.34
CA GLY A 132 4.72 -0.84 -14.73
C GLY A 132 4.95 -0.26 -16.13
N GLU A 133 6.18 0.09 -16.43
CA GLU A 133 6.62 0.64 -17.71
C GLU A 133 7.81 -0.17 -18.27
N VAL A 134 7.82 -1.48 -18.01
CA VAL A 134 8.87 -2.37 -18.53
C VAL A 134 8.64 -2.56 -20.03
N PRO A 135 9.61 -2.16 -20.89
CA PRO A 135 9.46 -2.33 -22.36
C PRO A 135 9.38 -3.81 -22.74
N ALA A 136 8.61 -4.13 -23.78
CA ALA A 136 8.31 -5.51 -24.17
C ALA A 136 9.58 -6.37 -24.41
N GLN A 137 10.62 -5.79 -25.00
CA GLN A 137 11.87 -6.50 -25.29
C GLN A 137 12.69 -6.86 -24.05
N TYR A 138 12.40 -6.23 -22.91
CA TYR A 138 13.07 -6.47 -21.62
C TYR A 138 12.14 -7.14 -20.60
N ALA A 139 10.89 -7.36 -20.96
CA ALA A 139 9.90 -7.96 -20.08
C ALA A 139 10.18 -9.43 -19.83
N ILE A 140 10.11 -9.85 -18.56
CA ILE A 140 10.34 -11.23 -18.15
C ILE A 140 9.01 -11.82 -17.76
N THR A 141 8.59 -12.85 -18.48
CA THR A 141 7.31 -13.56 -18.23
C THR A 141 7.52 -14.92 -17.58
N ASP A 142 8.74 -15.44 -17.61
CA ASP A 142 9.06 -16.69 -16.92
C ASP A 142 9.00 -16.53 -15.41
N ALA A 143 8.18 -17.35 -14.75
CA ALA A 143 7.94 -17.24 -13.33
C ALA A 143 9.17 -17.52 -12.48
N ALA A 144 10.04 -18.46 -12.86
CA ALA A 144 11.23 -18.81 -12.10
C ALA A 144 12.28 -17.69 -12.18
N GLN A 145 12.47 -17.11 -13.38
CA GLN A 145 13.37 -15.98 -13.57
C GLN A 145 12.83 -14.70 -12.91
N GLY A 146 11.53 -14.44 -13.06
CA GLY A 146 10.87 -13.30 -12.45
C GLY A 146 10.93 -13.33 -10.91
N ALA A 147 10.69 -14.49 -10.31
CA ALA A 147 10.78 -14.68 -8.87
C ALA A 147 12.21 -14.44 -8.33
N ARG A 148 13.24 -14.87 -9.06
CA ARG A 148 14.63 -14.58 -8.69
C ARG A 148 14.94 -13.09 -8.71
N ILE A 149 14.49 -12.36 -9.73
CA ILE A 149 14.68 -10.92 -9.81
C ILE A 149 13.95 -10.22 -8.67
N ALA A 150 12.70 -10.60 -8.42
CA ALA A 150 11.90 -10.01 -7.34
C ALA A 150 12.53 -10.27 -5.97
N SER A 151 13.08 -11.46 -5.71
CA SER A 151 13.73 -11.77 -4.43
C SER A 151 15.04 -11.00 -4.23
N LEU A 152 15.85 -10.84 -5.27
CA LEU A 152 17.07 -10.03 -5.22
C LEU A 152 16.76 -8.54 -4.97
N SER A 153 15.66 -8.05 -5.52
CA SER A 153 15.20 -6.67 -5.36
C SER A 153 14.51 -6.42 -4.02
N ALA A 154 14.04 -7.46 -3.37
CA ALA A 154 13.39 -7.40 -2.06
C ALA A 154 14.40 -7.35 -0.90
N GLU A 155 15.66 -7.73 -1.11
CA GLU A 155 16.68 -7.47 -0.10
C GLU A 155 16.82 -5.96 0.10
N PRO A 156 16.76 -5.49 1.37
CA PRO A 156 16.98 -4.08 1.63
C PRO A 156 18.36 -3.76 1.07
N ALA A 157 18.41 -2.83 0.11
CA ALA A 157 19.66 -2.29 -0.37
C ALA A 157 20.45 -1.90 0.87
N LYS A 158 21.46 -2.70 1.24
CA LYS A 158 22.50 -2.27 2.18
C LYS A 158 22.98 -0.96 1.58
N GLN A 159 22.64 0.11 2.23
CA GLN A 159 22.96 1.48 1.88
C GLN A 159 24.47 1.58 1.64
N ASN A 160 24.90 1.29 0.42
CA ASN A 160 26.10 1.86 -0.14
C ASN A 160 25.73 3.27 -0.61
N SER A 161 25.26 4.10 0.32
CA SER A 161 25.47 5.53 0.18
C SER A 161 26.97 5.70 0.29
N PRO A 162 27.66 6.17 -0.76
CA PRO A 162 29.05 6.58 -0.61
C PRO A 162 29.05 7.64 0.49
N SER A 163 29.76 7.34 1.56
CA SER A 163 29.95 8.27 2.67
C SER A 163 30.39 9.60 2.07
N GLN A 164 29.64 10.65 2.35
CA GLN A 164 29.88 12.01 1.89
C GLN A 164 31.20 12.59 2.43
N SER A 165 31.99 11.76 3.13
CA SER A 165 33.31 12.07 3.69
C SER A 165 34.47 11.87 2.71
N ASP A 166 34.26 11.27 1.52
CA ASP A 166 35.33 10.99 0.57
C ASP A 166 35.34 11.89 -0.68
N VAL A 167 34.55 12.96 -0.66
CA VAL A 167 34.71 14.03 -1.67
C VAL A 167 35.88 14.91 -1.25
N ARG A 168 37.09 14.49 -1.61
CA ARG A 168 38.24 15.40 -1.58
C ARG A 168 37.95 16.53 -2.56
N PRO A 169 38.08 17.79 -2.15
CA PRO A 169 38.00 18.90 -3.10
C PRO A 169 39.11 18.72 -4.15
N VAL A 170 38.73 18.64 -5.41
CA VAL A 170 39.69 18.71 -6.51
C VAL A 170 40.18 20.16 -6.53
N GLU A 171 41.38 20.34 -6.02
CA GLU A 171 42.06 21.63 -6.03
C GLU A 171 42.46 21.93 -7.49
N TYR A 172 41.73 22.80 -8.15
CA TYR A 172 42.06 23.32 -9.48
C TYR A 172 43.23 24.26 -9.37
N HIS A 173 44.44 23.76 -9.56
CA HIS A 173 45.57 24.61 -9.82
C HIS A 173 45.42 25.22 -11.21
N ALA A 174 44.88 26.43 -11.28
CA ALA A 174 44.97 27.29 -12.44
C ALA A 174 46.45 27.69 -12.66
N LYS A 175 47.13 26.97 -13.55
CA LYS A 175 48.46 27.35 -14.00
C LYS A 175 48.33 28.56 -14.93
N LEU A 176 48.50 29.77 -14.36
CA LEU A 176 48.64 30.98 -15.15
C LEU A 176 50.04 30.98 -15.77
N GLU A 177 50.11 30.75 -17.08
CA GLU A 177 51.30 31.00 -17.87
C GLU A 177 51.42 32.53 -18.10
N PRO A 178 52.60 33.12 -17.81
CA PRO A 178 52.81 34.55 -18.11
C PRO A 178 53.07 34.74 -19.58
N GLY A 179 52.21 35.51 -20.27
CA GLY A 179 52.38 35.93 -21.63
C GLY A 179 53.62 36.80 -21.82
N LYS A 180 54.37 36.55 -22.90
CA LYS A 180 55.30 37.47 -23.53
C LYS A 180 54.60 38.27 -24.60
#